data_8fed8bcced27a2b7d72c4ecca1084156
#
_entry.id   8fed8bcced27a2b7d72c4ecca1084156
#
_cell.length_a   1.000
_cell.length_b   1.000
_cell.length_c   1.000
_cell.angle_alpha   90.00
_cell.angle_beta   90.00
_cell.angle_gamma   90.00
#
_symmetry.space_group_name_H-M   'P 1'
#
loop_
_entity.id
_entity.type
_entity.pdbx_description
1 polymer ?
#
loop_
_entity_poly.entity_id
_entity_poly.type
_entity_poly.pdbx_seq_one_letter_code
_entity_poly.pdbx_strand_id
1 'polypeptide(L)'
;MTDEEVVAATQAWLDAAVIGLNLCPFAGAVRTSNRIRFAVSGARNIDALFDDLQEELKLLAETDPGQIETTLLIAPNVLGDFLDFNDFLDVADEAVAELELEGEIQVASFHPDYRFADTQADDVTNCTNRSPFPTLHLLREESIERAVEGYGDTAEIFERNVETLRSLGWEGWRKVMGEIAKAGPHPSPPPAKLGEGVQISTSPPPPKAGEG
;
A
#
# COMPACT_ATOMS: atom_id res chain seq x y z
N MET A 1 -20.90 3.13 2.01
CA MET A 1 -19.95 2.74 3.06
C MET A 1 -19.56 3.98 3.84
N THR A 2 -19.53 3.91 5.17
CA THR A 2 -19.07 5.03 6.00
C THR A 2 -17.54 4.99 6.11
N ASP A 3 -16.92 6.13 6.44
CA ASP A 3 -15.47 6.21 6.66
C ASP A 3 -15.01 5.26 7.77
N GLU A 4 -15.82 5.09 8.81
CA GLU A 4 -15.57 4.15 9.91
C GLU A 4 -15.52 2.70 9.42
N GLU A 5 -16.40 2.30 8.50
CA GLU A 5 -16.38 0.96 7.89
C GLU A 5 -15.14 0.75 7.00
N VAL A 6 -14.72 1.79 6.26
CA VAL A 6 -13.51 1.78 5.43
C VAL A 6 -12.28 1.62 6.31
N VAL A 7 -12.17 2.42 7.37
CA VAL A 7 -11.06 2.33 8.33
C VAL A 7 -11.03 0.96 8.99
N ALA A 8 -12.17 0.45 9.45
CA ALA A 8 -12.25 -0.86 10.11
C ALA A 8 -11.80 -2.00 9.19
N ALA A 9 -12.22 -1.98 7.91
CA ALA A 9 -11.80 -2.99 6.93
C ALA A 9 -10.29 -2.90 6.64
N THR A 10 -9.74 -1.69 6.53
CA THR A 10 -8.30 -1.49 6.29
C THR A 10 -7.47 -1.92 7.50
N GLN A 11 -7.91 -1.62 8.72
CA GLN A 11 -7.26 -2.09 9.95
C GLN A 11 -7.28 -3.61 10.05
N ALA A 12 -8.41 -4.25 9.76
CA ALA A 12 -8.53 -5.70 9.77
C ALA A 12 -7.60 -6.36 8.72
N TRP A 13 -7.47 -5.77 7.53
CA TRP A 13 -6.50 -6.19 6.52
C TRP A 13 -5.06 -6.04 7.01
N LEU A 14 -4.72 -4.88 7.57
CA LEU A 14 -3.38 -4.64 8.13
C LEU A 14 -3.03 -5.68 9.20
N ASP A 15 -3.95 -5.93 10.14
CA ASP A 15 -3.74 -6.84 11.25
C ASP A 15 -3.66 -8.32 10.80
N ALA A 16 -4.55 -8.77 9.91
CA ALA A 16 -4.63 -10.18 9.50
C ALA A 16 -3.67 -10.54 8.36
N ALA A 17 -3.54 -9.69 7.34
CA ALA A 17 -2.71 -9.95 6.17
C ALA A 17 -1.28 -9.41 6.35
N VAL A 18 -1.10 -8.10 6.53
CA VAL A 18 0.23 -7.51 6.53
C VAL A 18 1.05 -7.95 7.74
N ILE A 19 0.46 -7.87 8.93
CA ILE A 19 1.12 -8.25 10.20
C ILE A 19 1.01 -9.76 10.41
N GLY A 20 -0.19 -10.32 10.27
CA GLY A 20 -0.46 -11.74 10.54
C GLY A 20 0.33 -12.71 9.67
N LEU A 21 0.56 -12.37 8.39
CA LEU A 21 1.42 -13.14 7.48
C LEU A 21 2.87 -12.64 7.48
N ASN A 22 3.18 -11.61 8.29
CA ASN A 22 4.50 -10.98 8.35
C ASN A 22 5.02 -10.49 6.99
N LEU A 23 4.12 -9.92 6.16
CA LEU A 23 4.49 -9.34 4.87
C LEU A 23 5.31 -8.05 5.02
N CYS A 24 5.10 -7.31 6.12
CA CYS A 24 5.93 -6.18 6.52
C CYS A 24 6.37 -6.35 7.98
N PRO A 25 7.65 -6.65 8.25
CA PRO A 25 8.13 -6.89 9.61
C PRO A 25 8.08 -5.64 10.51
N PHE A 26 7.96 -4.47 9.91
CA PHE A 26 7.97 -3.18 10.62
C PHE A 26 6.57 -2.73 11.07
N ALA A 27 5.52 -3.18 10.36
CA ALA A 27 4.14 -2.73 10.57
C ALA A 27 3.63 -2.98 12.00
N GLY A 28 4.01 -4.10 12.61
CA GLY A 28 3.54 -4.50 13.94
C GLY A 28 3.92 -3.52 15.04
N ALA A 29 5.14 -2.99 15.04
CA ALA A 29 5.61 -2.04 16.04
C ALA A 29 4.88 -0.69 15.93
N VAL A 30 4.71 -0.18 14.68
CA VAL A 30 4.02 1.08 14.41
C VAL A 30 2.52 0.95 14.75
N ARG A 31 1.91 -0.19 14.41
CA ARG A 31 0.50 -0.51 14.74
C ARG A 31 0.26 -0.53 16.25
N THR A 32 1.11 -1.23 16.99
CA THR A 32 0.99 -1.36 18.44
C THR A 32 1.17 -0.04 19.17
N SER A 33 2.04 0.85 18.66
CA SER A 33 2.26 2.18 19.21
C SER A 33 1.21 3.20 18.78
N ASN A 34 0.19 2.80 18.00
CA ASN A 34 -0.90 3.64 17.50
C ASN A 34 -0.43 4.88 16.73
N ARG A 35 0.63 4.73 15.93
CA ARG A 35 1.24 5.82 15.14
C ARG A 35 0.92 5.73 13.63
N ILE A 36 -0.07 4.92 13.25
CA ILE A 36 -0.58 4.85 11.89
C ILE A 36 -1.82 5.74 11.78
N ARG A 37 -1.76 6.74 10.90
CA ARG A 37 -2.92 7.52 10.52
C ARG A 37 -3.69 6.80 9.39
N PHE A 38 -4.99 6.62 9.58
CA PHE A 38 -5.92 6.13 8.56
C PHE A 38 -6.76 7.31 8.09
N ALA A 39 -6.47 7.83 6.91
CA ALA A 39 -7.19 8.92 6.27
C ALA A 39 -8.07 8.36 5.16
N VAL A 40 -9.37 8.64 5.20
CA VAL A 40 -10.31 8.24 4.15
C VAL A 40 -10.58 9.43 3.25
N SER A 41 -10.22 9.31 1.98
CA SER A 41 -10.53 10.31 0.97
C SER A 41 -12.01 10.23 0.57
N GLY A 42 -12.69 11.37 0.59
CA GLY A 42 -14.03 11.54 0.05
C GLY A 42 -14.05 11.75 -1.47
N ALA A 43 -12.90 11.82 -2.12
CA ALA A 43 -12.72 12.12 -3.52
C ALA A 43 -13.46 11.14 -4.44
N ARG A 44 -14.00 11.69 -5.54
CA ARG A 44 -14.70 10.95 -6.60
C ARG A 44 -14.10 11.21 -7.98
N ASN A 45 -13.02 11.96 -8.04
CA ASN A 45 -12.23 12.26 -9.21
C ASN A 45 -10.76 12.43 -8.81
N ILE A 46 -9.89 12.46 -9.80
CA ILE A 46 -8.43 12.51 -9.62
C ILE A 46 -7.99 13.83 -8.98
N ASP A 47 -8.57 14.96 -9.39
CA ASP A 47 -8.17 16.28 -8.88
C ASP A 47 -8.43 16.39 -7.37
N ALA A 48 -9.60 15.93 -6.92
CA ALA A 48 -9.93 15.92 -5.49
C ALA A 48 -9.04 14.95 -4.69
N LEU A 49 -8.66 13.81 -5.26
CA LEU A 49 -7.73 12.89 -4.61
C LEU A 49 -6.32 13.48 -4.52
N PHE A 50 -5.91 14.23 -5.54
CA PHE A 50 -4.63 14.94 -5.53
C PHE A 50 -4.59 15.99 -4.42
N ASP A 51 -5.67 16.77 -4.26
CA ASP A 51 -5.78 17.73 -3.16
C ASP A 51 -5.68 17.03 -1.79
N ASP A 52 -6.43 15.94 -1.58
CA ASP A 52 -6.37 15.14 -0.35
C ASP A 52 -4.95 14.58 -0.10
N LEU A 53 -4.27 14.12 -1.15
CA LEU A 53 -2.90 13.62 -1.07
C LEU A 53 -1.92 14.71 -0.62
N GLN A 54 -2.00 15.90 -1.22
CA GLN A 54 -1.15 17.03 -0.83
C GLN A 54 -1.37 17.45 0.64
N GLU A 55 -2.64 17.43 1.10
CA GLU A 55 -2.96 17.74 2.50
C GLU A 55 -2.35 16.70 3.45
N GLU A 56 -2.46 15.40 3.14
CA GLU A 56 -1.91 14.33 3.98
C GLU A 56 -0.37 14.28 3.94
N LEU A 57 0.26 14.61 2.81
CA LEU A 57 1.72 14.75 2.71
C LEU A 57 2.24 15.88 3.61
N LYS A 58 1.62 17.07 3.55
CA LYS A 58 1.96 18.21 4.42
C LYS A 58 1.75 17.87 5.88
N LEU A 59 0.58 17.27 6.20
CA LEU A 59 0.28 16.86 7.57
C LEU A 59 1.31 15.87 8.11
N LEU A 60 1.71 14.87 7.31
CA LEU A 60 2.72 13.91 7.72
C LEU A 60 4.08 14.61 7.91
N ALA A 61 4.52 15.45 6.99
CA ALA A 61 5.80 16.17 7.09
C ALA A 61 5.89 17.04 8.34
N GLU A 62 4.82 17.77 8.68
CA GLU A 62 4.77 18.71 9.80
C GLU A 62 4.54 18.04 11.17
N THR A 63 4.07 16.78 11.19
CA THR A 63 3.74 16.08 12.45
C THR A 63 4.97 15.33 12.99
N ASP A 64 5.12 15.34 14.32
CA ASP A 64 6.18 14.56 14.99
C ASP A 64 6.02 13.05 14.72
N PRO A 65 7.09 12.33 14.32
CA PRO A 65 7.04 10.88 14.07
C PRO A 65 6.59 10.05 15.28
N GLY A 66 6.74 10.59 16.49
CA GLY A 66 6.21 9.97 17.71
C GLY A 66 4.69 10.03 17.80
N GLN A 67 4.04 10.88 17.02
CA GLN A 67 2.58 10.98 16.92
C GLN A 67 2.04 10.27 15.68
N ILE A 68 2.57 10.61 14.49
CA ILE A 68 2.23 9.95 13.23
C ILE A 68 3.52 9.52 12.52
N GLU A 69 3.75 8.24 12.49
CA GLU A 69 4.88 7.62 11.79
C GLU A 69 4.61 7.48 10.30
N THR A 70 3.36 7.14 9.96
CA THR A 70 2.94 6.87 8.58
C THR A 70 1.46 7.11 8.40
N THR A 71 1.03 7.40 7.16
CA THR A 71 -0.36 7.60 6.78
C THR A 71 -0.78 6.60 5.70
N LEU A 72 -1.93 5.96 5.89
CA LEU A 72 -2.65 5.24 4.85
C LEU A 72 -3.77 6.15 4.33
N LEU A 73 -3.60 6.75 3.16
CA LEU A 73 -4.64 7.50 2.45
C LEU A 73 -5.46 6.51 1.62
N ILE A 74 -6.69 6.28 2.03
CA ILE A 74 -7.59 5.28 1.48
C ILE A 74 -8.60 5.96 0.56
N ALA A 75 -8.69 5.51 -0.70
CA ALA A 75 -9.50 6.13 -1.75
C ALA A 75 -10.63 5.19 -2.23
N PRO A 76 -11.72 4.97 -1.43
CA PRO A 76 -12.72 3.95 -1.72
C PRO A 76 -13.63 4.27 -2.91
N ASN A 77 -13.64 5.51 -3.40
CA ASN A 77 -14.61 5.99 -4.40
C ASN A 77 -13.97 6.41 -5.73
N VAL A 78 -12.65 6.26 -5.87
CA VAL A 78 -11.89 6.65 -7.07
C VAL A 78 -10.75 5.67 -7.30
N LEU A 79 -10.23 5.60 -8.53
CA LEU A 79 -9.13 4.71 -8.91
C LEU A 79 -9.43 3.21 -8.63
N GLY A 80 -10.66 2.78 -8.89
CA GLY A 80 -11.04 1.37 -8.75
C GLY A 80 -10.49 0.47 -9.85
N ASP A 81 -10.07 1.01 -11.00
CA ASP A 81 -9.29 0.30 -12.02
C ASP A 81 -7.81 0.36 -11.66
N PHE A 82 -7.11 -0.77 -11.76
CA PHE A 82 -5.70 -0.85 -11.37
C PHE A 82 -4.78 -0.07 -12.30
N LEU A 83 -5.08 0.03 -13.59
CA LEU A 83 -4.25 0.79 -14.54
C LEU A 83 -4.39 2.29 -14.29
N ASP A 84 -5.60 2.78 -14.08
CA ASP A 84 -5.84 4.18 -13.70
C ASP A 84 -5.13 4.52 -12.38
N PHE A 85 -5.14 3.59 -11.42
CA PHE A 85 -4.43 3.73 -10.16
C PHE A 85 -2.91 3.75 -10.35
N ASN A 86 -2.37 2.88 -11.20
CA ASN A 86 -0.94 2.85 -11.51
C ASN A 86 -0.48 4.13 -12.21
N ASP A 87 -1.27 4.66 -13.13
CA ASP A 87 -0.96 5.93 -13.80
C ASP A 87 -1.00 7.12 -12.82
N PHE A 88 -1.85 7.05 -11.79
CA PHE A 88 -1.89 8.06 -10.74
C PHE A 88 -0.65 8.07 -9.85
N LEU A 89 0.15 7.02 -9.81
CA LEU A 89 1.37 7.00 -9.00
C LEU A 89 2.41 8.02 -9.50
N ASP A 90 2.48 8.26 -10.80
CA ASP A 90 3.33 9.33 -11.36
C ASP A 90 2.87 10.72 -10.84
N VAL A 91 1.56 10.93 -10.73
CA VAL A 91 0.97 12.15 -10.15
C VAL A 91 1.27 12.26 -8.64
N ALA A 92 1.28 11.12 -7.94
CA ALA A 92 1.63 11.11 -6.53
C ALA A 92 3.12 11.46 -6.29
N ASP A 93 4.01 10.99 -7.16
CA ASP A 93 5.43 11.34 -7.12
C ASP A 93 5.64 12.83 -7.46
N GLU A 94 4.88 13.38 -8.44
CA GLU A 94 4.88 14.83 -8.73
C GLU A 94 4.44 15.64 -7.49
N ALA A 95 3.43 15.19 -6.73
CA ALA A 95 2.98 15.86 -5.53
C ALA A 95 4.07 15.91 -4.44
N VAL A 96 4.85 14.83 -4.28
CA VAL A 96 5.99 14.79 -3.36
C VAL A 96 7.06 15.81 -3.79
N ALA A 97 7.37 15.86 -5.11
CA ALA A 97 8.36 16.79 -5.65
C ALA A 97 7.91 18.26 -5.55
N GLU A 98 6.64 18.58 -5.86
CA GLU A 98 6.08 19.94 -5.73
C GLU A 98 6.12 20.47 -4.30
N LEU A 99 6.01 19.58 -3.32
CA LEU A 99 6.08 19.91 -1.90
C LEU A 99 7.50 19.92 -1.34
N GLU A 100 8.51 19.68 -2.19
CA GLU A 100 9.93 19.57 -1.79
C GLU A 100 10.19 18.48 -0.73
N LEU A 101 9.40 17.38 -0.76
CA LEU A 101 9.47 16.26 0.19
C LEU A 101 10.27 15.05 -0.34
N GLU A 102 10.95 15.18 -1.49
CA GLU A 102 11.85 14.15 -2.01
C GLU A 102 12.98 13.87 -1.02
N GLY A 103 13.20 12.60 -0.70
CA GLY A 103 14.16 12.18 0.32
C GLY A 103 13.64 12.27 1.77
N GLU A 104 12.42 12.77 1.99
CA GLU A 104 11.76 12.82 3.29
C GLU A 104 10.56 11.87 3.36
N ILE A 105 9.74 11.85 2.31
CA ILE A 105 8.54 11.00 2.22
C ILE A 105 8.51 10.30 0.87
N GLN A 106 8.20 9.01 0.91
CA GLN A 106 7.88 8.23 -0.30
C GLN A 106 6.44 7.70 -0.24
N VAL A 107 5.87 7.43 -1.42
CA VAL A 107 4.54 6.86 -1.56
C VAL A 107 4.66 5.40 -2.02
N ALA A 108 4.19 4.47 -1.17
CA ALA A 108 3.98 3.09 -1.57
C ALA A 108 2.50 2.85 -1.90
N SER A 109 2.22 1.82 -2.69
CA SER A 109 0.90 1.62 -3.27
C SER A 109 0.31 0.26 -2.93
N PHE A 110 -1.01 0.25 -2.62
CA PHE A 110 -1.81 -0.95 -2.45
C PHE A 110 -3.13 -0.81 -3.20
N HIS A 111 -3.57 -1.89 -3.84
CA HIS A 111 -4.80 -1.87 -4.63
C HIS A 111 -5.50 -3.24 -4.56
N PRO A 112 -6.85 -3.34 -4.61
CA PRO A 112 -7.54 -4.63 -4.61
C PRO A 112 -7.08 -5.58 -5.71
N ASP A 113 -6.80 -5.06 -6.90
CA ASP A 113 -6.34 -5.80 -8.07
C ASP A 113 -4.86 -5.57 -8.39
N TYR A 114 -4.04 -5.26 -7.37
CA TYR A 114 -2.60 -5.03 -7.55
C TYR A 114 -1.93 -6.15 -8.33
N ARG A 115 -1.03 -5.78 -9.25
CA ARG A 115 -0.26 -6.69 -10.07
C ARG A 115 1.15 -6.19 -10.29
N PHE A 116 2.15 -7.01 -9.97
CA PHE A 116 3.54 -6.73 -10.35
C PHE A 116 3.76 -6.92 -11.85
N ALA A 117 4.71 -6.18 -12.42
CA ALA A 117 4.97 -6.15 -13.86
C ALA A 117 5.18 -7.53 -14.50
N ASP A 118 5.95 -8.37 -13.84
CA ASP A 118 6.36 -9.69 -14.37
C ASP A 118 5.43 -10.83 -13.94
N THR A 119 4.22 -10.51 -13.42
CA THR A 119 3.27 -11.49 -12.93
C THR A 119 1.99 -11.54 -13.74
N GLN A 120 1.29 -12.67 -13.68
CA GLN A 120 -0.08 -12.76 -14.19
C GLN A 120 -1.07 -12.23 -13.14
N ALA A 121 -2.25 -11.79 -13.59
CA ALA A 121 -3.28 -11.26 -12.69
C ALA A 121 -3.73 -12.25 -11.60
N ASP A 122 -3.62 -13.56 -11.88
CA ASP A 122 -3.96 -14.65 -10.97
C ASP A 122 -2.75 -15.18 -10.18
N ASP A 123 -1.59 -14.55 -10.25
CA ASP A 123 -0.45 -14.90 -9.40
C ASP A 123 -0.72 -14.47 -7.96
N VAL A 124 -0.70 -15.44 -7.04
CA VAL A 124 -0.98 -15.18 -5.62
C VAL A 124 0.06 -14.25 -4.97
N THR A 125 1.25 -14.14 -5.53
CA THR A 125 2.30 -13.24 -5.00
C THR A 125 1.94 -11.76 -5.12
N ASN A 126 1.01 -11.40 -6.01
CA ASN A 126 0.44 -10.06 -6.10
C ASN A 126 -0.27 -9.64 -4.80
N CYS A 127 -0.70 -10.61 -3.99
CA CYS A 127 -1.36 -10.36 -2.71
C CYS A 127 -0.46 -9.67 -1.69
N THR A 128 0.86 -9.57 -1.94
CA THR A 128 1.77 -8.75 -1.14
C THR A 128 1.28 -7.29 -1.06
N ASN A 129 0.78 -6.75 -2.18
CA ASN A 129 0.32 -5.35 -2.27
C ASN A 129 -1.20 -5.23 -2.49
N ARG A 130 -1.97 -6.32 -2.28
CA ARG A 130 -3.44 -6.24 -2.34
C ARG A 130 -4.03 -5.77 -1.02
N SER A 131 -4.91 -4.78 -1.12
CA SER A 131 -5.66 -4.15 -0.01
C SER A 131 -7.15 -4.16 -0.29
N PRO A 132 -8.01 -3.87 0.70
CA PRO A 132 -9.46 -3.77 0.49
C PRO A 132 -9.88 -2.63 -0.44
N PHE A 133 -9.10 -1.56 -0.50
CA PHE A 133 -9.36 -0.35 -1.29
C PHE A 133 -8.07 0.16 -1.92
N PRO A 134 -8.14 0.94 -3.01
CA PRO A 134 -7.00 1.73 -3.47
C PRO A 134 -6.43 2.56 -2.31
N THR A 135 -5.15 2.41 -2.04
CA THR A 135 -4.52 3.02 -0.86
C THR A 135 -3.12 3.51 -1.21
N LEU A 136 -2.86 4.77 -0.94
CA LEU A 136 -1.53 5.38 -0.99
C LEU A 136 -0.96 5.36 0.43
N HIS A 137 0.21 4.76 0.60
CA HIS A 137 0.88 4.63 1.87
C HIS A 137 2.04 5.61 1.93
N LEU A 138 1.88 6.68 2.69
CA LEU A 138 2.87 7.73 2.87
C LEU A 138 3.84 7.30 3.96
N LEU A 139 5.12 7.20 3.62
CA LEU A 139 6.18 6.66 4.45
C LEU A 139 7.31 7.67 4.63
N ARG A 140 7.79 7.84 5.84
CA ARG A 140 9.02 8.61 6.10
C ARG A 140 10.23 7.79 5.67
N GLU A 141 11.09 8.34 4.82
CA GLU A 141 12.29 7.63 4.36
C GLU A 141 13.25 7.31 5.52
N GLU A 142 13.47 8.23 6.44
CA GLU A 142 14.29 7.99 7.64
C GLU A 142 13.78 6.79 8.47
N SER A 143 12.46 6.58 8.53
CA SER A 143 11.88 5.45 9.26
C SER A 143 12.10 4.13 8.55
N ILE A 144 12.09 4.15 7.22
CA ILE A 144 12.41 2.97 6.40
C ILE A 144 13.90 2.64 6.54
N GLU A 145 14.78 3.62 6.42
CA GLU A 145 16.22 3.43 6.58
C GLU A 145 16.55 2.80 7.94
N ARG A 146 16.02 3.35 9.04
CA ARG A 146 16.20 2.77 10.38
C ARG A 146 15.67 1.35 10.51
N ALA A 147 14.57 1.07 9.85
CA ALA A 147 13.95 -0.26 9.85
C ALA A 147 14.82 -1.26 9.08
N VAL A 148 15.35 -0.86 7.92
CA VAL A 148 16.23 -1.68 7.08
C VAL A 148 17.56 -1.95 7.77
N GLU A 149 18.19 -0.93 8.39
CA GLU A 149 19.43 -1.10 9.15
C GLU A 149 19.30 -2.15 10.27
N GLY A 150 18.12 -2.23 10.91
CA GLY A 150 17.84 -3.20 11.97
C GLY A 150 17.49 -4.62 11.48
N TYR A 151 17.12 -4.78 10.21
CA TYR A 151 16.58 -6.04 9.69
C TYR A 151 17.52 -6.77 8.72
N GLY A 152 18.40 -6.06 8.02
CA GLY A 152 19.29 -6.60 7.00
C GLY A 152 18.78 -6.34 5.58
N ASP A 153 18.91 -7.32 4.67
CA ASP A 153 18.58 -7.14 3.26
C ASP A 153 17.08 -7.11 2.99
N THR A 154 16.59 -6.03 2.37
CA THR A 154 15.20 -5.89 1.94
C THR A 154 14.79 -6.90 0.88
N ALA A 155 15.74 -7.42 0.09
CA ALA A 155 15.49 -8.48 -0.88
C ALA A 155 14.99 -9.76 -0.18
N GLU A 156 15.49 -10.07 1.01
CA GLU A 156 15.03 -11.22 1.79
C GLU A 156 13.57 -11.08 2.22
N ILE A 157 13.08 -9.84 2.46
CA ILE A 157 11.67 -9.59 2.78
C ILE A 157 10.80 -9.96 1.60
N PHE A 158 11.18 -9.52 0.40
CA PHE A 158 10.45 -9.84 -0.82
C PHE A 158 10.41 -11.35 -1.10
N GLU A 159 11.54 -12.02 -1.04
CA GLU A 159 11.63 -13.48 -1.27
C GLU A 159 10.76 -14.25 -0.27
N ARG A 160 10.81 -13.87 1.00
CA ARG A 160 9.98 -14.47 2.04
C ARG A 160 8.49 -14.23 1.80
N ASN A 161 8.09 -13.04 1.35
CA ASN A 161 6.69 -12.74 1.03
C ASN A 161 6.20 -13.62 -0.13
N VAL A 162 7.01 -13.79 -1.17
CA VAL A 162 6.73 -14.69 -2.30
C VAL A 162 6.54 -16.13 -1.81
N GLU A 163 7.45 -16.63 -0.97
CA GLU A 163 7.37 -17.99 -0.40
C GLU A 163 6.13 -18.18 0.49
N THR A 164 5.86 -17.19 1.37
CA THR A 164 4.68 -17.19 2.24
C THR A 164 3.39 -17.26 1.44
N LEU A 165 3.24 -16.40 0.43
CA LEU A 165 2.01 -16.35 -0.37
C LEU A 165 1.86 -17.57 -1.29
N ARG A 166 2.94 -18.10 -1.86
CA ARG A 166 2.90 -19.36 -2.62
C ARG A 166 2.50 -20.54 -1.73
N SER A 167 3.04 -20.62 -0.52
CA SER A 167 2.68 -21.65 0.46
C SER A 167 1.22 -21.53 0.92
N LEU A 168 0.74 -20.30 1.12
CA LEU A 168 -0.63 -20.01 1.52
C LEU A 168 -1.64 -20.34 0.42
N GLY A 169 -1.28 -20.01 -0.83
CA GLY A 169 -2.12 -20.15 -2.01
C GLY A 169 -3.40 -19.31 -1.96
N TRP A 170 -4.18 -19.38 -3.04
CA TRP A 170 -5.44 -18.62 -3.15
C TRP A 170 -6.50 -19.03 -2.13
N GLU A 171 -6.53 -20.28 -1.72
CA GLU A 171 -7.48 -20.75 -0.71
C GLU A 171 -7.18 -20.11 0.64
N GLY A 172 -5.91 -20.13 1.06
CA GLY A 172 -5.48 -19.50 2.30
C GLY A 172 -5.68 -17.98 2.27
N TRP A 173 -5.33 -17.31 1.16
CA TRP A 173 -5.56 -15.88 0.99
C TRP A 173 -7.04 -15.51 1.14
N ARG A 174 -7.94 -16.23 0.44
CA ARG A 174 -9.38 -15.99 0.57
C ARG A 174 -9.90 -16.20 1.98
N LYS A 175 -9.31 -17.12 2.74
CA LYS A 175 -9.66 -17.32 4.15
C LYS A 175 -9.26 -16.12 4.99
N VAL A 176 -8.03 -15.62 4.84
CA VAL A 176 -7.54 -14.40 5.52
C VAL A 176 -8.45 -13.22 5.18
N MET A 177 -8.71 -12.97 3.89
CA MET A 177 -9.57 -11.87 3.44
C MET A 177 -11.05 -12.09 3.78
N GLY A 178 -11.53 -13.33 3.83
CA GLY A 178 -12.90 -13.67 4.19
C GLY A 178 -13.20 -13.50 5.68
N GLU A 179 -12.21 -13.59 6.54
CA GLU A 179 -12.34 -13.22 7.95
C GLU A 179 -12.45 -11.69 8.10
N ILE A 180 -11.75 -10.93 7.24
CA ILE A 180 -11.85 -9.48 7.13
C ILE A 180 -13.23 -9.06 6.60
N ALA A 181 -13.74 -9.73 5.57
CA ALA A 181 -15.04 -9.42 4.94
C ALA A 181 -16.25 -9.66 5.86
N LYS A 182 -16.10 -10.44 6.92
CA LYS A 182 -17.10 -10.53 7.99
C LYS A 182 -17.15 -9.29 8.87
N ALA A 183 -16.14 -8.44 8.74
CA ALA A 183 -16.02 -7.15 9.44
C ALA A 183 -16.34 -5.95 8.53
N GLY A 184 -16.50 -6.12 7.20
CA GLY A 184 -16.76 -5.02 6.24
C GLY A 184 -16.93 -5.50 4.79
N PRO A 185 -17.10 -4.63 3.80
CA PRO A 185 -17.56 -4.99 2.45
C PRO A 185 -16.59 -5.82 1.61
N HIS A 186 -17.14 -6.48 0.62
CA HIS A 186 -16.61 -7.60 -0.15
C HIS A 186 -15.29 -7.35 -0.90
N PRO A 187 -14.38 -8.37 -0.95
CA PRO A 187 -13.31 -8.40 -1.95
C PRO A 187 -13.90 -8.58 -3.36
N SER A 188 -13.36 -7.84 -4.31
CA SER A 188 -13.72 -7.94 -5.73
C SER A 188 -13.56 -9.37 -6.26
N PRO A 189 -14.42 -9.81 -7.21
CA PRO A 189 -14.23 -11.10 -7.87
C PRO A 189 -12.93 -11.13 -8.67
N PRO A 190 -12.35 -12.30 -8.94
CA PRO A 190 -11.14 -12.41 -9.73
C PRO A 190 -11.34 -11.79 -11.12
N PRO A 191 -10.36 -11.03 -11.65
CA PRO A 191 -10.51 -10.34 -12.92
C PRO A 191 -10.78 -11.30 -14.07
N ALA A 192 -11.66 -10.88 -14.98
CA ALA A 192 -11.88 -11.57 -16.24
C ALA A 192 -10.56 -11.54 -17.06
N LYS A 193 -10.25 -12.63 -17.75
CA LYS A 193 -9.04 -12.78 -18.57
C LYS A 193 -8.92 -11.60 -19.54
N LEU A 194 -7.96 -10.73 -19.31
CA LEU A 194 -7.59 -9.66 -20.23
C LEU A 194 -6.66 -10.22 -21.31
N GLY A 195 -6.97 -9.87 -22.55
CA GLY A 195 -6.19 -10.23 -23.72
C GLY A 195 -4.80 -9.58 -23.71
N GLU A 196 -3.88 -10.21 -24.43
CA GLU A 196 -2.47 -9.89 -24.56
C GLU A 196 -2.23 -8.43 -24.92
N GLY A 197 -1.30 -7.77 -24.23
CA GLY A 197 -0.54 -6.67 -24.84
C GLY A 197 -0.47 -5.33 -24.12
N VAL A 198 -0.50 -5.25 -22.78
CA VAL A 198 -0.24 -3.98 -22.10
C VAL A 198 1.08 -4.06 -21.33
N GLN A 199 2.05 -3.22 -21.71
CA GLN A 199 3.26 -2.99 -20.93
C GLN A 199 2.91 -2.14 -19.71
N ILE A 200 3.17 -2.67 -18.54
CA ILE A 200 2.97 -1.98 -17.27
C ILE A 200 4.29 -1.33 -16.87
N SER A 201 4.24 -0.03 -16.60
CA SER A 201 5.39 0.71 -16.05
C SER A 201 5.75 0.15 -14.67
N THR A 202 7.03 0.00 -14.43
CA THR A 202 7.55 -0.82 -13.35
C THR A 202 8.15 0.01 -12.25
N SER A 203 7.91 -0.39 -11.06
CA SER A 203 8.77 -0.40 -9.88
C SER A 203 8.99 0.90 -9.13
N PRO A 204 8.99 0.83 -7.80
CA PRO A 204 9.72 1.82 -7.03
C PRO A 204 11.18 1.80 -7.47
N PRO A 205 11.84 2.96 -7.57
CA PRO A 205 13.27 3.00 -7.90
C PRO A 205 14.05 2.23 -6.82
N PRO A 206 15.09 1.49 -7.21
CA PRO A 206 15.99 0.91 -6.24
C PRO A 206 16.66 2.04 -5.44
N PRO A 207 16.97 1.84 -4.16
CA PRO A 207 17.71 2.81 -3.38
C PRO A 207 19.01 3.13 -4.12
N LYS A 208 19.29 4.42 -4.34
CA LYS A 208 20.53 4.87 -4.97
C LYS A 208 21.67 4.38 -4.11
N ALA A 209 22.49 3.45 -4.62
CA ALA A 209 23.74 3.09 -4.01
C ALA A 209 24.60 4.37 -3.89
N GLY A 210 24.97 4.73 -2.65
CA GLY A 210 25.86 5.83 -2.40
C GLY A 210 27.20 5.57 -3.09
N GLU A 211 27.57 6.46 -3.99
CA GLU A 211 28.95 6.53 -4.46
C GLU A 211 29.80 7.16 -3.34
N GLY A 212 30.76 6.36 -2.84
CA GLY A 212 31.78 6.75 -1.86
C GLY A 212 32.83 7.70 -2.41
#